data_03fdc975bdd7b53c95220e6a9e595a44
#
_entry.id   03fdc975bdd7b53c95220e6a9e595a44
#
_cell.length_a   1.000
_cell.length_b   1.000
_cell.length_c   1.000
_cell.angle_alpha   90.00
_cell.angle_beta   90.00
_cell.angle_gamma   90.00
#
_symmetry.space_group_name_H-M   'P 1'
#
loop_
_entity.id
_entity.type
_entity.pdbx_description
1 polymer ?
#
loop_
_entity_poly.entity_id
_entity_poly.type
_entity_poly.pdbx_seq_one_letter_code
_entity_poly.pdbx_strand_id
1 'polypeptide(L)'
;MIDYHYQTFLVLADCLDYAKTAQELCLSKPTITQHIQYLETDLEVKLFQNQGGNLVLTKKGQLLKNRLVVINDHIDDLLRSLAT
;
A
#
# COMPACT_ATOMS: atom_id res chain seq x y z
N MET A 1 -13.61 -5.78 2.38
CA MET A 1 -12.82 -4.86 1.52
C MET A 1 -11.56 -4.44 2.24
N ILE A 2 -10.51 -4.22 1.50
CA ILE A 2 -9.27 -3.71 2.07
C ILE A 2 -9.45 -2.23 2.43
N ASP A 3 -9.03 -1.89 3.66
CA ASP A 3 -9.04 -0.53 4.17
C ASP A 3 -8.24 0.41 3.25
N TYR A 4 -8.61 1.69 3.20
CA TYR A 4 -7.95 2.67 2.33
C TYR A 4 -6.47 2.86 2.66
N HIS A 5 -6.04 2.63 3.91
CA HIS A 5 -4.61 2.67 4.25
C HIS A 5 -3.82 1.62 3.45
N TYR A 6 -4.38 0.43 3.28
CA TYR A 6 -3.76 -0.64 2.51
C TYR A 6 -3.74 -0.31 1.01
N GLN A 7 -4.78 0.36 0.50
CA GLN A 7 -4.79 0.82 -0.88
C GLN A 7 -3.66 1.82 -1.13
N THR A 8 -3.49 2.77 -0.22
CA THR A 8 -2.37 3.72 -0.30
C THR A 8 -1.03 2.99 -0.29
N PHE A 9 -0.89 2.01 0.59
CA PHE A 9 0.31 1.19 0.66
C PHE A 9 0.60 0.49 -0.69
N LEU A 10 -0.42 -0.12 -1.30
CA LEU A 10 -0.23 -0.84 -2.56
C LEU A 10 0.22 0.08 -3.69
N VAL A 11 -0.36 1.26 -3.80
CA VAL A 11 0.04 2.23 -4.83
C VAL A 11 1.48 2.69 -4.59
N LEU A 12 1.83 3.04 -3.35
CA LEU A 12 3.18 3.47 -3.02
C LEU A 12 4.19 2.33 -3.23
N ALA A 13 3.84 1.12 -2.87
CA ALA A 13 4.72 -0.04 -3.05
C ALA A 13 4.99 -0.32 -4.53
N ASP A 14 4.04 0.00 -5.39
CA ASP A 14 4.17 -0.22 -6.83
C ASP A 14 5.08 0.82 -7.47
N CYS A 15 4.87 2.12 -7.20
CA CYS A 15 5.63 3.18 -7.87
C CYS A 15 6.83 3.69 -7.07
N LEU A 16 6.86 3.46 -5.76
CA LEU A 16 7.94 3.88 -4.85
C LEU A 16 8.23 5.38 -4.93
N ASP A 17 7.19 6.18 -5.11
CA ASP A 17 7.30 7.63 -5.30
C ASP A 17 6.09 8.29 -4.62
N TYR A 18 6.35 9.09 -3.59
CA TYR A 18 5.28 9.76 -2.83
C TYR A 18 4.48 10.73 -3.69
N ALA A 19 5.15 11.46 -4.57
CA ALA A 19 4.47 12.44 -5.43
C ALA A 19 3.52 11.77 -6.41
N LYS A 20 3.99 10.68 -7.04
CA LYS A 20 3.14 9.92 -7.97
C LYS A 20 1.96 9.27 -7.25
N THR A 21 2.20 8.73 -6.06
CA THR A 21 1.13 8.12 -5.26
C THR A 21 0.07 9.14 -4.89
N ALA A 22 0.52 10.32 -4.43
CA ALA A 22 -0.40 11.40 -4.07
C ALA A 22 -1.22 11.84 -5.28
N GLN A 23 -0.59 11.97 -6.43
CA GLN A 23 -1.28 12.35 -7.66
C GLN A 23 -2.30 11.31 -8.07
N GLU A 24 -1.93 10.03 -8.04
CA GLU A 24 -2.81 8.92 -8.44
C GLU A 24 -4.02 8.81 -7.53
N LEU A 25 -3.84 9.02 -6.22
CA LEU A 25 -4.90 8.88 -5.23
C LEU A 25 -5.64 10.20 -4.96
N CYS A 26 -5.22 11.29 -5.59
CA CYS A 26 -5.79 12.63 -5.36
C CYS A 26 -5.68 13.04 -3.89
N LEU A 27 -4.55 12.74 -3.26
CA LEU A 27 -4.26 13.06 -1.87
C LEU A 27 -2.98 13.89 -1.79
N SER A 28 -2.77 14.57 -0.65
CA SER A 28 -1.51 15.27 -0.41
C SER A 28 -0.42 14.30 0.01
N LYS A 29 0.85 14.67 -0.19
CA LYS A 29 1.98 13.84 0.27
C LYS A 29 1.96 13.60 1.79
N PRO A 30 1.68 14.62 2.64
CA PRO A 30 1.54 14.36 4.07
C PRO A 30 0.47 13.33 4.41
N THR A 31 -0.64 13.31 3.67
CA THR A 31 -1.70 12.32 3.88
C THR A 31 -1.19 10.91 3.56
N ILE A 32 -0.44 10.76 2.46
CA ILE A 32 0.18 9.47 2.12
C ILE A 32 1.10 9.02 3.26
N THR A 33 1.95 9.91 3.75
CA THR A 33 2.85 9.61 4.87
C THR A 33 2.08 9.17 6.12
N GLN A 34 0.98 9.85 6.43
CA GLN A 34 0.15 9.51 7.58
C GLN A 34 -0.47 8.12 7.44
N HIS A 35 -0.94 7.77 6.25
CA HIS A 35 -1.51 6.45 6.00
C HIS A 35 -0.47 5.34 6.22
N ILE A 36 0.73 5.55 5.73
CA ILE A 36 1.81 4.57 5.89
C ILE A 36 2.23 4.46 7.35
N GLN A 37 2.36 5.60 8.04
CA GLN A 37 2.70 5.59 9.48
C GLN A 37 1.64 4.87 10.31
N TYR A 38 0.37 5.04 9.96
CA TYR A 38 -0.71 4.33 10.62
C TYR A 38 -0.52 2.82 10.50
N LEU A 39 -0.25 2.33 9.29
CA LEU A 39 -0.03 0.90 9.07
C LEU A 39 1.21 0.39 9.79
N GLU A 40 2.30 1.13 9.73
CA GLU A 40 3.55 0.72 10.38
C GLU A 40 3.37 0.65 11.89
N THR A 41 2.61 1.58 12.46
CA THR A 41 2.31 1.57 13.90
C THR A 41 1.39 0.41 14.27
N ASP A 42 0.32 0.24 13.49
CA ASP A 42 -0.68 -0.80 13.75
C ASP A 42 -0.08 -2.21 13.63
N LEU A 43 0.75 -2.42 12.61
CA LEU A 43 1.38 -3.72 12.36
C LEU A 43 2.69 -3.91 13.11
N GLU A 44 3.21 -2.85 13.73
CA GLU A 44 4.47 -2.85 14.48
C GLU A 44 5.66 -3.31 13.62
N VAL A 45 5.68 -2.90 12.36
CA VAL A 45 6.79 -3.19 11.43
C VAL A 45 7.06 -1.98 10.55
N LYS A 46 8.28 -1.88 10.03
CA LYS A 46 8.60 -0.92 8.98
C LYS A 46 8.29 -1.55 7.62
N LEU A 47 7.61 -0.81 6.78
CA LEU A 47 7.22 -1.27 5.44
C LEU A 47 8.10 -0.68 4.35
N PHE A 48 8.62 0.52 4.58
CA PHE A 48 9.49 1.22 3.64
C PHE A 48 10.73 1.72 4.34
N GLN A 49 11.80 1.91 3.58
CA GLN A 49 13.03 2.54 4.06
C GLN A 49 13.70 3.30 2.93
N ASN A 50 14.55 4.26 3.30
CA ASN A 50 15.39 4.96 2.34
C ASN A 50 16.72 4.23 2.22
N GLN A 51 17.13 3.96 0.99
CA GLN A 51 18.40 3.29 0.73
C GLN A 51 19.10 4.04 -0.40
N GLY A 52 20.18 4.72 -0.06
CA GLY A 52 20.93 5.52 -1.02
C GLY A 52 20.09 6.63 -1.66
N GLY A 53 19.17 7.22 -0.89
CA GLY A 53 18.27 8.27 -1.39
C GLY A 53 17.03 7.76 -2.10
N ASN A 54 16.88 6.45 -2.26
CA ASN A 54 15.72 5.84 -2.92
C ASN A 54 14.80 5.20 -1.91
N LEU A 55 13.50 5.30 -2.15
CA LEU A 55 12.50 4.60 -1.35
C LEU A 55 12.44 3.15 -1.80
N VAL A 56 12.57 2.23 -0.85
CA VAL A 56 12.48 0.79 -1.13
C VAL A 56 11.59 0.12 -0.10
N LEU A 57 11.05 -1.05 -0.45
CA LEU A 57 10.30 -1.88 0.49
C LEU A 57 11.27 -2.63 1.41
N THR A 58 10.89 -2.75 2.67
CA THR A 58 11.56 -3.69 3.57
C THR A 58 11.11 -5.11 3.24
N LYS A 59 11.72 -6.11 3.87
CA LYS A 59 11.26 -7.50 3.71
C LYS A 59 9.80 -7.66 4.13
N LYS A 60 9.42 -7.00 5.23
CA LYS A 60 8.03 -7.04 5.71
C LYS A 60 7.09 -6.31 4.74
N GLY A 61 7.55 -5.19 4.17
CA GLY A 61 6.77 -4.48 3.15
C GLY A 61 6.56 -5.33 1.91
N GLN A 62 7.58 -6.05 1.46
CA GLN A 62 7.44 -6.96 0.32
C GLN A 62 6.46 -8.09 0.61
N LEU A 63 6.53 -8.66 1.81
CA LEU A 63 5.60 -9.71 2.24
C LEU A 63 4.17 -9.19 2.23
N LEU A 64 3.95 -8.01 2.81
CA LEU A 64 2.62 -7.41 2.85
C LEU A 64 2.08 -7.17 1.44
N LYS A 65 2.91 -6.60 0.55
CA LYS A 65 2.53 -6.37 -0.84
C LYS A 65 2.09 -7.66 -1.52
N ASN A 66 2.90 -8.71 -1.40
CA ASN A 66 2.62 -9.99 -2.07
C ASN A 66 1.29 -10.59 -1.59
N ARG A 67 1.04 -10.54 -0.29
CA ARG A 67 -0.17 -11.13 0.28
C ARG A 67 -1.40 -10.29 -0.01
N LEU A 68 -1.28 -8.96 0.02
CA LEU A 68 -2.40 -8.07 -0.27
C LEU A 68 -2.89 -8.20 -1.71
N VAL A 69 -1.99 -8.39 -2.66
CA VAL A 69 -2.37 -8.58 -4.07
C VAL A 69 -3.27 -9.81 -4.20
N VAL A 70 -2.90 -10.91 -3.54
CA VAL A 70 -3.69 -12.16 -3.56
C VAL A 70 -5.06 -11.94 -2.91
N ILE A 71 -5.10 -11.30 -1.74
CA ILE A 71 -6.35 -11.03 -1.03
C ILE A 71 -7.27 -10.16 -1.89
N ASN A 72 -6.72 -9.12 -2.49
CA ASN A 72 -7.48 -8.20 -3.33
C ASN A 72 -8.08 -8.90 -4.54
N ASP A 73 -7.32 -9.79 -5.16
CA ASP A 73 -7.81 -10.59 -6.29
C ASP A 73 -8.95 -11.50 -5.87
N HIS A 74 -8.87 -12.10 -4.69
CA HIS A 74 -9.95 -12.94 -4.17
C HIS A 74 -11.23 -12.14 -3.93
N ILE A 75 -11.12 -10.92 -3.41
CA ILE A 75 -12.26 -10.03 -3.22
C ILE A 75 -12.89 -9.68 -4.56
N ASP A 76 -12.07 -9.33 -5.55
CA ASP A 76 -12.55 -9.01 -6.90
C ASP A 76 -13.29 -10.20 -7.54
N ASP A 77 -12.74 -11.39 -7.39
CA ASP A 77 -13.38 -12.62 -7.89
C ASP A 77 -14.73 -12.84 -7.22
N LEU A 78 -14.80 -12.65 -5.91
CA LEU A 78 -16.05 -12.80 -5.16
C LEU A 78 -17.10 -11.81 -5.67
N LEU A 79 -16.72 -10.54 -5.83
CA LEU A 79 -17.65 -9.51 -6.29
C LEU A 79 -18.14 -9.79 -7.70
N ARG A 80 -17.27 -10.26 -8.60
CA ARG A 80 -17.68 -10.65 -9.95
C ARG A 80 -18.65 -11.83 -9.92
N SER A 81 -18.40 -12.80 -9.05
CA SER A 81 -19.28 -13.97 -8.90
C SER A 81 -20.66 -13.56 -8.41
N LEU A 82 -20.75 -12.58 -7.54
CA LEU A 82 -22.02 -12.10 -7.01
C LEU A 82 -22.78 -11.25 -8.03
N ALA A 83 -22.08 -10.64 -8.98
CA ALA A 83 -22.69 -9.79 -9.99
C ALA A 83 -23.33 -10.56 -11.16
N THR A 84 -23.06 -11.85 -11.31
CA THR A 84 -23.59 -12.67 -12.42
C THR A 84 -24.71 -13.66 -11.99
#